data_b068ce81b0b5024167574f968d5cb304
#
_entry.id   b068ce81b0b5024167574f968d5cb304
#
_cell.length_a   1.000
_cell.length_b   1.000
_cell.length_c   1.000
_cell.angle_alpha   90.00
_cell.angle_beta   90.00
_cell.angle_gamma   90.00
#
_symmetry.space_group_name_H-M   'P 1'
#
loop_
_entity.id
_entity.type
_entity.pdbx_description
1 polymer ?
#
loop_
_entity_poly.entity_id
_entity_poly.type
_entity_poly.pdbx_seq_one_letter_code
_entity_poly.pdbx_strand_id
1 'polypeptide(L)'
;GVATMDSVKNLIEGMVIDVYSSTGSITSNVGLRIAYVDRVNKKVSFTTSPTTMNANDVFYVQGSKGNEITGLGAIFNTTGTLYGLDRTSNQWLNPYISTTSQEISDSILQSAVDFLEENSGSTIDFITCGAGAKRAYQQYLACYRRNIDVTVLAGGYKAMTFNGIPVVSDRFIPDDTIYLLDTSKFTLHQLCDWEWIEGEGGKILRQKAGYPAYTATLVKYADLICDLPSGQAKFTNIKSTVTNPFTTIVESNNNSEG
;
A
#
# COMPACT_ATOMS: atom_id res chain seq x y z
N GLY A 1 -5.32 -16.25 -20.54
CA GLY A 1 -4.61 -14.97 -20.65
C GLY A 1 -3.67 -14.76 -19.49
N VAL A 2 -2.57 -14.07 -19.74
CA VAL A 2 -1.56 -13.73 -18.73
C VAL A 2 -1.35 -12.23 -18.76
N ALA A 3 -1.36 -11.58 -17.60
CA ALA A 3 -1.02 -10.17 -17.43
C ALA A 3 0.29 -10.02 -16.66
N THR A 4 1.16 -9.12 -17.07
CA THR A 4 2.37 -8.73 -16.32
C THR A 4 2.06 -7.45 -15.57
N MET A 5 2.48 -7.38 -14.31
CA MET A 5 2.14 -6.29 -13.39
C MET A 5 3.39 -5.74 -12.70
N ASP A 6 3.31 -4.51 -12.19
CA ASP A 6 4.38 -3.92 -11.39
C ASP A 6 4.54 -4.63 -10.04
N SER A 7 3.43 -5.07 -9.47
CA SER A 7 3.42 -5.82 -8.21
C SER A 7 2.26 -6.81 -8.18
N VAL A 8 2.54 -8.01 -7.68
CA VAL A 8 1.55 -9.08 -7.44
C VAL A 8 1.41 -9.41 -5.95
N LYS A 9 1.97 -8.55 -5.07
CA LYS A 9 2.05 -8.82 -3.62
C LYS A 9 0.68 -8.97 -2.97
N ASN A 10 -0.34 -8.28 -3.49
CA ASN A 10 -1.72 -8.27 -2.98
C ASN A 10 -2.61 -9.34 -3.62
N LEU A 11 -2.11 -10.06 -4.63
CA LEU A 11 -2.92 -11.01 -5.39
C LEU A 11 -2.71 -12.43 -4.89
N ILE A 12 -3.81 -13.17 -4.81
CA ILE A 12 -3.82 -14.58 -4.44
C ILE A 12 -4.67 -15.38 -5.43
N GLU A 13 -4.35 -16.65 -5.59
CA GLU A 13 -5.09 -17.59 -6.40
C GLU A 13 -6.53 -17.74 -5.88
N GLY A 14 -7.50 -17.76 -6.79
CA GLY A 14 -8.92 -17.84 -6.47
C GLY A 14 -9.61 -16.49 -6.23
N MET A 15 -8.86 -15.39 -6.07
CA MET A 15 -9.42 -14.05 -5.94
C MET A 15 -10.18 -13.67 -7.21
N VAL A 16 -11.32 -13.00 -7.05
CA VAL A 16 -12.11 -12.46 -8.16
C VAL A 16 -11.90 -10.97 -8.23
N ILE A 17 -11.56 -10.49 -9.41
CA ILE A 17 -11.18 -9.08 -9.64
C ILE A 17 -11.99 -8.45 -10.75
N ASP A 18 -12.12 -7.12 -10.67
CA ASP A 18 -12.60 -6.25 -11.73
C ASP A 18 -11.44 -5.37 -12.20
N VAL A 19 -11.36 -5.14 -13.51
CA VAL A 19 -10.31 -4.33 -14.12
C VAL A 19 -10.87 -2.97 -14.48
N TYR A 20 -10.17 -1.94 -14.06
CA TYR A 20 -10.51 -0.53 -14.33
C TYR A 20 -9.41 0.10 -15.17
N SER A 21 -9.82 0.94 -16.12
CA SER A 21 -8.88 1.72 -16.91
C SER A 21 -8.14 2.75 -16.06
N SER A 22 -7.04 3.28 -16.57
CA SER A 22 -6.29 4.38 -15.93
C SER A 22 -7.14 5.63 -15.66
N THR A 23 -8.24 5.82 -16.40
CA THR A 23 -9.20 6.91 -16.17
C THR A 23 -10.24 6.59 -15.09
N GLY A 24 -10.19 5.38 -14.52
CA GLY A 24 -11.08 4.96 -13.45
C GLY A 24 -12.41 4.37 -13.91
N SER A 25 -12.62 4.19 -15.22
CA SER A 25 -13.81 3.53 -15.77
C SER A 25 -13.67 2.02 -15.73
N ILE A 26 -14.76 1.29 -15.41
CA ILE A 26 -14.75 -0.16 -15.44
C ILE A 26 -14.57 -0.66 -16.88
N THR A 27 -13.74 -1.66 -17.08
CA THR A 27 -13.54 -2.30 -18.39
C THR A 27 -14.52 -3.46 -18.58
N SER A 28 -14.46 -4.15 -19.75
CA SER A 28 -15.21 -5.39 -19.98
C SER A 28 -14.69 -6.59 -19.17
N ASN A 29 -13.55 -6.44 -18.52
CA ASN A 29 -12.92 -7.49 -17.70
C ASN A 29 -13.44 -7.42 -16.26
N VAL A 30 -14.64 -7.93 -16.03
CA VAL A 30 -15.33 -7.95 -14.73
C VAL A 30 -15.46 -9.39 -14.25
N GLY A 31 -15.23 -9.60 -12.95
CA GLY A 31 -15.39 -10.92 -12.34
C GLY A 31 -14.34 -11.94 -12.78
N LEU A 32 -13.14 -11.50 -13.18
CA LEU A 32 -12.06 -12.40 -13.56
C LEU A 32 -11.49 -13.10 -12.33
N ARG A 33 -11.53 -14.44 -12.36
CA ARG A 33 -10.90 -15.24 -11.30
C ARG A 33 -9.43 -15.49 -11.62
N ILE A 34 -8.57 -15.21 -10.65
CA ILE A 34 -7.14 -15.49 -10.72
C ILE A 34 -6.93 -17.00 -10.61
N ALA A 35 -6.27 -17.60 -11.62
CA ALA A 35 -5.92 -19.02 -11.64
C ALA A 35 -4.57 -19.27 -10.97
N TYR A 36 -3.56 -18.43 -11.27
CA TYR A 36 -2.20 -18.60 -10.76
C TYR A 36 -1.48 -17.25 -10.69
N VAL A 37 -0.64 -17.07 -9.67
CA VAL A 37 0.18 -15.87 -9.46
C VAL A 37 1.66 -16.25 -9.46
N ASP A 38 2.37 -15.86 -10.50
CA ASP A 38 3.83 -15.95 -10.57
C ASP A 38 4.45 -14.72 -9.88
N ARG A 39 4.91 -14.94 -8.66
CA ARG A 39 5.48 -13.88 -7.80
C ARG A 39 6.88 -13.46 -8.22
N VAL A 40 7.58 -14.32 -8.98
CA VAL A 40 8.96 -14.05 -9.44
C VAL A 40 8.92 -13.15 -10.68
N ASN A 41 8.15 -13.56 -11.70
CA ASN A 41 8.03 -12.83 -12.96
C ASN A 41 6.92 -11.77 -12.94
N LYS A 42 6.24 -11.59 -11.78
CA LYS A 42 5.13 -10.64 -11.59
C LYS A 42 4.01 -10.83 -12.62
N LYS A 43 3.64 -12.08 -12.88
CA LYS A 43 2.61 -12.45 -13.86
C LYS A 43 1.41 -13.06 -13.15
N VAL A 44 0.24 -12.78 -13.72
CA VAL A 44 -1.04 -13.31 -13.24
C VAL A 44 -1.75 -13.98 -14.40
N SER A 45 -2.20 -15.22 -14.21
CA SER A 45 -3.05 -15.93 -15.15
C SER A 45 -4.48 -16.02 -14.62
N PHE A 46 -5.44 -16.06 -15.54
CA PHE A 46 -6.85 -16.08 -15.23
C PHE A 46 -7.50 -17.39 -15.71
N THR A 47 -8.54 -17.83 -15.00
CA THR A 47 -9.33 -19.01 -15.38
C THR A 47 -10.07 -18.80 -16.71
N THR A 48 -10.50 -17.57 -16.97
CA THR A 48 -11.13 -17.16 -18.23
C THR A 48 -10.19 -16.18 -18.93
N SER A 49 -10.01 -16.32 -20.24
CA SER A 49 -9.19 -15.38 -20.99
C SER A 49 -9.78 -13.97 -20.91
N PRO A 50 -9.03 -12.99 -20.42
CA PRO A 50 -9.49 -11.62 -20.41
C PRO A 50 -9.57 -11.08 -21.85
N THR A 51 -10.42 -10.10 -22.06
CA THR A 51 -10.35 -9.23 -23.23
C THR A 51 -9.12 -8.35 -23.16
N THR A 52 -8.87 -7.53 -24.17
CA THR A 52 -7.69 -6.65 -24.22
C THR A 52 -7.57 -5.85 -22.92
N MET A 53 -6.40 -5.94 -22.29
CA MET A 53 -5.98 -5.11 -21.16
C MET A 53 -4.94 -4.11 -21.66
N ASN A 54 -5.00 -2.90 -21.13
CA ASN A 54 -4.05 -1.83 -21.47
C ASN A 54 -2.99 -1.69 -20.38
N ALA A 55 -1.84 -1.11 -20.77
CA ALA A 55 -0.89 -0.64 -19.77
C ALA A 55 -1.56 0.40 -18.86
N ASN A 56 -1.29 0.35 -17.57
CA ASN A 56 -1.88 1.19 -16.52
C ASN A 56 -3.34 0.85 -16.15
N ASP A 57 -3.91 -0.25 -16.63
CA ASP A 57 -5.15 -0.77 -16.07
C ASP A 57 -4.92 -1.23 -14.62
N VAL A 58 -5.90 -0.98 -13.74
CA VAL A 58 -5.80 -1.24 -12.31
C VAL A 58 -6.76 -2.36 -11.90
N PHE A 59 -6.27 -3.28 -11.08
CA PHE A 59 -7.06 -4.39 -10.56
C PHE A 59 -7.61 -4.07 -9.19
N TYR A 60 -8.91 -4.25 -9.03
CA TYR A 60 -9.60 -4.18 -7.74
C TYR A 60 -10.22 -5.54 -7.43
N VAL A 61 -10.33 -5.88 -6.16
CA VAL A 61 -11.21 -6.98 -5.74
C VAL A 61 -12.62 -6.66 -6.22
N GLN A 62 -13.35 -7.66 -6.70
CA GLN A 62 -14.70 -7.42 -7.26
C GLN A 62 -15.58 -6.65 -6.30
N GLY A 63 -16.11 -5.51 -6.76
CA GLY A 63 -16.98 -4.63 -5.99
C GLY A 63 -16.29 -3.80 -4.91
N SER A 64 -14.96 -3.83 -4.78
CA SER A 64 -14.27 -3.08 -3.71
C SER A 64 -14.00 -1.62 -4.05
N LYS A 65 -13.93 -1.27 -5.32
CA LYS A 65 -13.61 0.10 -5.72
C LYS A 65 -14.61 1.12 -5.15
N GLY A 66 -14.07 2.08 -4.40
CA GLY A 66 -14.88 3.10 -3.71
C GLY A 66 -15.47 2.63 -2.38
N ASN A 67 -15.25 1.36 -2.00
CA ASN A 67 -15.70 0.76 -0.74
C ASN A 67 -14.52 0.34 0.14
N GLU A 68 -13.32 0.80 -0.15
CA GLU A 68 -12.11 0.54 0.63
C GLU A 68 -11.82 1.72 1.55
N ILE A 69 -11.18 1.45 2.68
CA ILE A 69 -10.71 2.52 3.58
C ILE A 69 -9.66 3.38 2.89
N THR A 70 -9.59 4.65 3.26
CA THR A 70 -8.55 5.57 2.76
C THR A 70 -7.18 5.09 3.21
N GLY A 71 -6.36 4.63 2.25
CA GLY A 71 -5.01 4.14 2.54
C GLY A 71 -3.95 5.23 2.44
N LEU A 72 -2.72 4.89 2.89
CA LEU A 72 -1.56 5.81 2.80
C LEU A 72 -1.33 6.30 1.36
N GLY A 73 -1.58 5.48 0.33
CA GLY A 73 -1.44 5.88 -1.06
C GLY A 73 -2.36 7.04 -1.46
N ALA A 74 -3.57 7.09 -0.91
CA ALA A 74 -4.51 8.18 -1.13
C ALA A 74 -4.12 9.42 -0.31
N ILE A 75 -3.68 9.23 0.95
CA ILE A 75 -3.23 10.34 1.82
C ILE A 75 -1.98 10.99 1.23
N PHE A 76 -0.97 10.20 0.81
CA PHE A 76 0.27 10.67 0.22
C PHE A 76 0.16 10.92 -1.29
N ASN A 77 -0.80 11.75 -1.66
CA ASN A 77 -0.99 12.29 -3.00
C ASN A 77 -1.14 13.82 -2.90
N THR A 78 -0.72 14.54 -3.94
CA THR A 78 -0.82 16.01 -4.02
C THR A 78 -1.87 16.48 -5.02
N THR A 79 -2.55 15.55 -5.68
CA THR A 79 -3.58 15.85 -6.69
C THR A 79 -4.92 15.20 -6.34
N GLY A 80 -5.99 15.71 -6.92
CA GLY A 80 -7.34 15.20 -6.70
C GLY A 80 -7.95 15.63 -5.38
N THR A 81 -8.86 14.82 -4.85
CA THR A 81 -9.59 15.08 -3.60
C THR A 81 -9.16 14.15 -2.49
N LEU A 82 -9.19 14.65 -1.26
CA LEU A 82 -9.06 13.85 -0.03
C LEU A 82 -10.24 14.19 0.87
N TYR A 83 -10.95 13.18 1.37
CA TYR A 83 -12.14 13.35 2.21
C TYR A 83 -13.19 14.30 1.61
N GLY A 84 -13.33 14.29 0.27
CA GLY A 84 -14.25 15.18 -0.46
C GLY A 84 -13.76 16.62 -0.66
N LEU A 85 -12.58 16.99 -0.15
CA LEU A 85 -11.99 18.32 -0.31
C LEU A 85 -10.94 18.31 -1.43
N ASP A 86 -10.97 19.33 -2.29
CA ASP A 86 -9.97 19.50 -3.33
C ASP A 86 -8.63 19.96 -2.76
N ARG A 87 -7.56 19.25 -3.08
CA ARG A 87 -6.19 19.52 -2.61
C ARG A 87 -5.57 20.77 -3.20
N THR A 88 -6.02 21.18 -4.38
CA THR A 88 -5.51 22.38 -5.04
C THR A 88 -5.95 23.64 -4.28
N SER A 89 -7.20 23.63 -3.82
CA SER A 89 -7.77 24.72 -3.03
C SER A 89 -7.38 24.65 -1.54
N ASN A 90 -7.02 23.46 -1.05
CA ASN A 90 -6.72 23.19 0.35
C ASN A 90 -5.32 22.58 0.48
N GLN A 91 -4.28 23.40 0.35
CA GLN A 91 -2.89 22.93 0.33
C GLN A 91 -2.43 22.27 1.64
N TRP A 92 -3.07 22.56 2.76
CA TRP A 92 -2.81 21.92 4.05
C TRP A 92 -3.14 20.41 4.06
N LEU A 93 -3.90 19.92 3.05
CA LEU A 93 -4.14 18.50 2.84
C LEU A 93 -2.98 17.79 2.12
N ASN A 94 -1.97 18.52 1.67
CA ASN A 94 -0.86 17.95 0.91
C ASN A 94 0.29 17.57 1.84
N PRO A 95 0.69 16.28 1.85
CA PRO A 95 1.90 15.84 2.53
C PRO A 95 3.15 16.28 1.76
N TYR A 96 4.30 16.25 2.42
CA TYR A 96 5.57 16.51 1.76
C TYR A 96 6.07 15.25 1.05
N ILE A 97 6.29 15.35 -0.26
CA ILE A 97 6.72 14.22 -1.09
C ILE A 97 8.03 14.59 -1.81
N SER A 98 9.08 13.83 -1.53
CA SER A 98 10.33 13.91 -2.27
C SER A 98 10.41 12.77 -3.28
N THR A 99 10.60 13.12 -4.55
CA THR A 99 10.80 12.17 -5.65
C THR A 99 12.25 12.13 -6.13
N THR A 100 13.15 12.85 -5.45
CA THR A 100 14.55 12.92 -5.80
C THR A 100 15.22 11.56 -5.58
N SER A 101 15.94 11.07 -6.60
CA SER A 101 16.71 9.84 -6.49
C SER A 101 17.95 10.08 -5.64
N GLN A 102 17.97 9.51 -4.44
CA GLN A 102 19.03 9.76 -3.45
C GLN A 102 19.35 8.50 -2.63
N GLU A 103 20.56 8.50 -2.06
CA GLU A 103 20.93 7.51 -1.05
C GLU A 103 20.37 7.93 0.30
N ILE A 104 19.95 6.94 1.10
CA ILE A 104 19.45 7.20 2.44
C ILE A 104 20.63 7.49 3.40
N SER A 105 20.44 8.50 4.25
CA SER A 105 21.39 8.83 5.32
C SER A 105 20.65 9.38 6.53
N ASP A 106 21.29 9.32 7.70
CA ASP A 106 20.76 9.94 8.92
C ASP A 106 20.52 11.44 8.74
N SER A 107 21.40 12.13 7.99
CA SER A 107 21.26 13.57 7.73
C SER A 107 20.00 13.90 6.93
N ILE A 108 19.64 13.07 5.95
CA ILE A 108 18.42 13.28 5.16
C ILE A 108 17.18 13.04 6.01
N LEU A 109 17.18 11.97 6.83
CA LEU A 109 16.08 11.69 7.73
C LEU A 109 15.92 12.81 8.76
N GLN A 110 17.03 13.27 9.35
CA GLN A 110 16.99 14.36 10.33
C GLN A 110 16.48 15.66 9.71
N SER A 111 16.99 16.04 8.54
CA SER A 111 16.52 17.24 7.84
C SER A 111 15.03 17.19 7.53
N ALA A 112 14.49 16.01 7.21
CA ALA A 112 13.06 15.86 6.98
C ALA A 112 12.24 15.97 8.27
N VAL A 113 12.73 15.40 9.37
CA VAL A 113 12.07 15.51 10.69
C VAL A 113 12.05 16.96 11.15
N ASP A 114 13.19 17.65 11.08
CA ASP A 114 13.31 19.07 11.44
C ASP A 114 12.37 19.95 10.60
N PHE A 115 12.33 19.68 9.30
CA PHE A 115 11.44 20.40 8.38
C PHE A 115 9.95 20.25 8.73
N LEU A 116 9.53 19.02 9.08
CA LEU A 116 8.14 18.73 9.47
C LEU A 116 7.79 19.37 10.82
N GLU A 117 8.72 19.35 11.77
CA GLU A 117 8.55 20.01 13.06
C GLU A 117 8.41 21.53 12.91
N GLU A 118 9.31 22.16 12.13
CA GLU A 118 9.28 23.60 11.90
C GLU A 118 8.03 24.08 11.14
N ASN A 119 7.63 23.35 10.09
CA ASN A 119 6.56 23.82 9.20
C ASN A 119 5.17 23.36 9.61
N SER A 120 5.04 22.23 10.30
CA SER A 120 3.74 21.64 10.62
C SER A 120 3.52 21.37 12.11
N GLY A 121 4.56 21.54 12.93
CA GLY A 121 4.51 21.18 14.36
C GLY A 121 4.27 19.70 14.60
N SER A 122 4.62 18.85 13.63
CA SER A 122 4.44 17.40 13.68
C SER A 122 5.62 16.75 14.35
N THR A 123 5.37 15.76 15.21
CA THR A 123 6.41 14.95 15.85
C THR A 123 6.40 13.56 15.27
N ILE A 124 7.40 13.24 14.45
CA ILE A 124 7.50 11.93 13.80
C ILE A 124 7.85 10.88 14.85
N ASP A 125 6.99 9.88 14.99
CA ASP A 125 7.12 8.77 15.94
C ASP A 125 7.26 7.40 15.27
N PHE A 126 7.03 7.31 13.95
CA PHE A 126 7.07 6.05 13.22
C PHE A 126 7.61 6.24 11.79
N ILE A 127 8.58 5.40 11.41
CA ILE A 127 9.09 5.35 10.05
C ILE A 127 8.79 3.98 9.46
N THR A 128 8.12 3.95 8.32
CA THR A 128 7.87 2.70 7.61
C THR A 128 8.40 2.76 6.18
N CYS A 129 8.91 1.64 5.68
CA CYS A 129 9.60 1.62 4.40
C CYS A 129 9.45 0.29 3.66
N GLY A 130 9.77 0.30 2.37
CA GLY A 130 9.93 -0.90 1.58
C GLY A 130 11.22 -1.68 1.95
N ALA A 131 11.26 -2.94 1.56
CA ALA A 131 12.39 -3.82 1.88
C ALA A 131 13.72 -3.34 1.26
N GLY A 132 13.68 -2.72 0.08
CA GLY A 132 14.86 -2.14 -0.57
C GLY A 132 15.43 -0.95 0.21
N ALA A 133 14.59 -0.01 0.60
CA ALA A 133 14.96 1.14 1.41
C ALA A 133 15.51 0.71 2.79
N LYS A 134 14.91 -0.32 3.40
CA LYS A 134 15.44 -0.92 4.64
C LYS A 134 16.86 -1.44 4.46
N ARG A 135 17.10 -2.22 3.39
CA ARG A 135 18.46 -2.74 3.10
C ARG A 135 19.47 -1.62 2.86
N ALA A 136 19.06 -0.57 2.12
CA ALA A 136 19.91 0.60 1.90
C ALA A 136 20.29 1.29 3.20
N TYR A 137 19.33 1.46 4.12
CA TYR A 137 19.59 2.03 5.43
C TYR A 137 20.49 1.13 6.30
N GLN A 138 20.27 -0.18 6.28
CA GLN A 138 21.17 -1.13 6.97
C GLN A 138 22.61 -1.05 6.45
N GLN A 139 22.78 -0.94 5.13
CA GLN A 139 24.09 -0.81 4.52
C GLN A 139 24.76 0.51 4.91
N TYR A 140 24.02 1.61 4.92
CA TYR A 140 24.51 2.90 5.41
C TYR A 140 24.99 2.79 6.87
N LEU A 141 24.19 2.22 7.76
CA LEU A 141 24.57 2.04 9.18
C LEU A 141 25.80 1.15 9.34
N ALA A 142 25.90 0.06 8.57
CA ALA A 142 27.07 -0.84 8.62
C ALA A 142 28.35 -0.15 8.19
N CYS A 143 28.29 0.81 7.25
CA CYS A 143 29.46 1.57 6.79
C CYS A 143 29.89 2.66 7.79
N TYR A 144 28.95 3.31 8.48
CA TYR A 144 29.23 4.52 9.27
C TYR A 144 29.08 4.34 10.78
N ARG A 145 28.36 3.32 11.23
CA ARG A 145 28.15 3.03 12.66
C ARG A 145 28.64 1.62 13.03
N ARG A 146 29.31 1.50 14.16
CA ARG A 146 29.74 0.20 14.72
C ARG A 146 28.58 -0.56 15.37
N ASN A 147 27.60 0.15 15.93
CA ASN A 147 26.44 -0.43 16.59
C ASN A 147 25.17 0.02 15.88
N ILE A 148 24.28 -0.93 15.63
CA ILE A 148 22.92 -0.68 15.12
C ILE A 148 21.99 -0.74 16.33
N ASP A 149 21.35 0.38 16.63
CA ASP A 149 20.36 0.44 17.69
C ASP A 149 19.09 -0.29 17.26
N VAL A 150 18.58 -1.15 18.13
CA VAL A 150 17.39 -1.96 17.89
C VAL A 150 16.42 -1.76 19.04
N THR A 151 15.17 -1.46 18.73
CA THR A 151 14.07 -1.42 19.69
C THR A 151 13.15 -2.61 19.51
N VAL A 152 12.43 -2.95 20.57
CA VAL A 152 11.38 -3.98 20.57
C VAL A 152 10.03 -3.29 20.61
N LEU A 153 9.25 -3.48 19.57
CA LEU A 153 7.89 -2.96 19.47
C LEU A 153 6.90 -3.87 20.21
N ALA A 154 5.70 -3.35 20.43
CA ALA A 154 4.57 -4.15 20.93
C ALA A 154 4.40 -5.44 20.09
N GLY A 155 4.28 -6.58 20.76
CA GLY A 155 4.27 -7.89 20.09
C GLY A 155 5.64 -8.54 19.87
N GLY A 156 6.74 -7.96 20.41
CA GLY A 156 8.09 -8.54 20.35
C GLY A 156 8.81 -8.37 19.03
N TYR A 157 8.31 -7.55 18.12
CA TYR A 157 8.95 -7.27 16.84
C TYR A 157 10.18 -6.38 17.01
N LYS A 158 11.33 -6.81 16.53
CA LYS A 158 12.58 -6.04 16.57
C LYS A 158 12.69 -5.13 15.37
N ALA A 159 12.83 -3.84 15.59
CA ALA A 159 13.02 -2.82 14.56
C ALA A 159 14.35 -2.07 14.77
N MET A 160 14.97 -1.65 13.68
CA MET A 160 16.03 -0.66 13.73
C MET A 160 15.47 0.67 14.20
N THR A 161 16.31 1.53 14.76
CA THR A 161 15.88 2.87 15.17
C THR A 161 16.70 3.96 14.50
N PHE A 162 16.03 5.05 14.23
CA PHE A 162 16.62 6.34 13.91
C PHE A 162 16.25 7.31 15.03
N ASN A 163 17.24 7.77 15.82
CA ASN A 163 17.03 8.66 16.98
C ASN A 163 15.91 8.19 17.94
N GLY A 164 15.81 6.86 18.18
CA GLY A 164 14.74 6.29 18.98
C GLY A 164 13.43 6.01 18.24
N ILE A 165 13.26 6.53 17.01
CA ILE A 165 12.10 6.28 16.18
C ILE A 165 12.24 4.92 15.49
N PRO A 166 11.26 4.00 15.59
CA PRO A 166 11.37 2.69 14.96
C PRO A 166 11.28 2.80 13.44
N VAL A 167 12.17 2.06 12.74
CA VAL A 167 12.18 1.91 11.28
C VAL A 167 11.73 0.51 10.93
N VAL A 168 10.51 0.38 10.43
CA VAL A 168 9.85 -0.91 10.14
C VAL A 168 9.67 -1.08 8.64
N SER A 169 9.91 -2.29 8.13
CA SER A 169 9.58 -2.59 6.74
C SER A 169 8.22 -3.25 6.62
N ASP A 170 7.42 -2.77 5.67
CA ASP A 170 6.17 -3.38 5.27
C ASP A 170 6.29 -3.96 3.86
N ARG A 171 5.72 -5.17 3.66
CA ARG A 171 5.77 -5.87 2.37
C ARG A 171 4.98 -5.18 1.26
N PHE A 172 4.00 -4.37 1.62
CA PHE A 172 3.12 -3.70 0.66
C PHE A 172 3.65 -2.35 0.19
N ILE A 173 4.62 -1.79 0.90
CA ILE A 173 5.29 -0.54 0.50
C ILE A 173 6.26 -0.85 -0.66
N PRO A 174 6.32 0.01 -1.71
CA PRO A 174 7.33 -0.10 -2.75
C PRO A 174 8.74 -0.13 -2.19
N ASP A 175 9.63 -0.90 -2.81
CA ASP A 175 10.96 -1.19 -2.27
C ASP A 175 11.84 0.05 -2.09
N ASP A 176 11.58 1.11 -2.86
CA ASP A 176 12.32 2.38 -2.89
C ASP A 176 11.66 3.51 -2.09
N THR A 177 10.63 3.20 -1.32
CA THR A 177 9.78 4.20 -0.65
C THR A 177 9.94 4.15 0.87
N ILE A 178 9.96 5.35 1.49
CA ILE A 178 9.97 5.56 2.93
C ILE A 178 8.86 6.55 3.28
N TYR A 179 8.12 6.26 4.35
CA TYR A 179 7.15 7.16 4.97
C TYR A 179 7.63 7.56 6.36
N LEU A 180 7.55 8.84 6.66
CA LEU A 180 7.74 9.42 8.00
C LEU A 180 6.35 9.81 8.50
N LEU A 181 5.94 9.21 9.59
CA LEU A 181 4.58 9.31 10.11
C LEU A 181 4.57 9.86 11.55
N ASP A 182 3.69 10.80 11.78
CA ASP A 182 3.19 11.16 13.10
C ASP A 182 1.89 10.36 13.32
N THR A 183 2.00 9.23 14.02
CA THR A 183 0.86 8.31 14.18
C THR A 183 -0.24 8.88 15.07
N SER A 184 0.05 9.90 15.87
CA SER A 184 -0.94 10.59 16.70
C SER A 184 -2.01 11.31 15.87
N LYS A 185 -1.72 11.60 14.59
CA LYS A 185 -2.61 12.28 13.65
C LYS A 185 -3.46 11.33 12.82
N PHE A 186 -3.31 10.03 13.01
CA PHE A 186 -4.10 9.03 12.31
C PHE A 186 -5.17 8.45 13.23
N THR A 187 -6.42 8.55 12.83
CA THR A 187 -7.57 8.04 13.58
C THR A 187 -8.43 7.17 12.68
N LEU A 188 -8.73 5.95 13.12
CA LEU A 188 -9.72 5.10 12.48
C LEU A 188 -11.12 5.49 12.99
N HIS A 189 -11.87 6.16 12.12
CA HIS A 189 -13.27 6.47 12.39
C HIS A 189 -14.13 5.29 11.95
N GLN A 190 -15.01 4.82 12.83
CA GLN A 190 -15.94 3.74 12.50
C GLN A 190 -17.33 4.06 13.02
N LEU A 191 -18.32 3.82 12.17
CA LEU A 191 -19.74 3.96 12.52
C LEU A 191 -20.22 2.70 13.26
N CYS A 192 -19.82 1.53 12.79
CA CYS A 192 -20.09 0.24 13.42
C CYS A 192 -18.90 -0.71 13.24
N ASP A 193 -18.80 -1.72 14.10
CA ASP A 193 -17.89 -2.84 13.87
C ASP A 193 -18.55 -3.86 12.93
N TRP A 194 -17.93 -5.00 12.72
CA TRP A 194 -18.49 -6.04 11.86
C TRP A 194 -19.85 -6.49 12.40
N GLU A 195 -20.91 -6.23 11.64
CA GLU A 195 -22.26 -6.62 11.99
C GLU A 195 -23.04 -7.14 10.79
N TRP A 196 -23.99 -8.03 11.07
CA TRP A 196 -24.90 -8.54 10.06
C TRP A 196 -26.04 -7.56 9.85
N ILE A 197 -26.31 -7.18 8.60
CA ILE A 197 -27.47 -6.34 8.29
C ILE A 197 -28.76 -7.12 8.59
N GLU A 198 -29.52 -6.61 9.52
CA GLU A 198 -30.87 -7.11 9.81
C GLU A 198 -31.87 -6.56 8.80
N GLY A 199 -32.74 -7.46 8.32
CA GLY A 199 -33.88 -7.11 7.50
C GLY A 199 -35.13 -6.81 8.33
N GLU A 200 -36.27 -6.68 7.65
CA GLU A 200 -37.57 -6.56 8.32
C GLU A 200 -37.80 -7.75 9.27
N GLY A 201 -38.17 -7.44 10.53
CA GLY A 201 -38.39 -8.42 11.58
C GLY A 201 -37.13 -9.00 12.20
N GLY A 202 -35.95 -8.34 12.12
CA GLY A 202 -34.72 -8.76 12.79
C GLY A 202 -34.04 -9.98 12.17
N LYS A 203 -34.38 -10.35 10.94
CA LYS A 203 -33.82 -11.54 10.28
C LYS A 203 -32.58 -11.20 9.49
N ILE A 204 -31.44 -11.83 9.81
CA ILE A 204 -30.17 -11.70 9.09
C ILE A 204 -30.25 -12.38 7.70
N LEU A 205 -30.88 -13.56 7.65
CA LEU A 205 -31.01 -14.32 6.41
C LEU A 205 -32.20 -13.80 5.58
N ARG A 206 -31.91 -13.33 4.38
CA ARG A 206 -32.88 -12.88 3.39
C ARG A 206 -33.00 -13.90 2.27
N GLN A 207 -34.22 -14.31 1.93
CA GLN A 207 -34.42 -15.20 0.81
C GLN A 207 -34.17 -14.46 -0.51
N LYS A 208 -33.40 -15.06 -1.40
CA LYS A 208 -33.17 -14.52 -2.73
C LYS A 208 -34.44 -14.70 -3.58
N ALA A 209 -34.94 -13.61 -4.17
CA ALA A 209 -36.15 -13.67 -5.00
C ALA A 209 -35.99 -14.67 -6.15
N GLY A 210 -36.96 -15.58 -6.27
CA GLY A 210 -37.00 -16.59 -7.33
C GLY A 210 -36.09 -17.83 -7.14
N TYR A 211 -35.41 -17.93 -6.01
CA TYR A 211 -34.49 -19.07 -5.73
C TYR A 211 -34.66 -19.60 -4.30
N PRO A 212 -34.53 -20.92 -4.05
CA PRO A 212 -34.51 -21.50 -2.72
C PRO A 212 -33.13 -21.31 -2.07
N ALA A 213 -32.64 -20.04 -2.02
CA ALA A 213 -31.35 -19.67 -1.46
C ALA A 213 -31.51 -18.46 -0.56
N TYR A 214 -30.62 -18.33 0.42
CA TYR A 214 -30.56 -17.24 1.38
C TYR A 214 -29.28 -16.44 1.20
N THR A 215 -29.35 -15.14 1.44
CA THR A 215 -28.21 -14.24 1.49
C THR A 215 -28.16 -13.57 2.85
N ALA A 216 -26.95 -13.36 3.37
CA ALA A 216 -26.67 -12.52 4.52
C ALA A 216 -25.59 -11.51 4.11
N THR A 217 -25.67 -10.29 4.60
CA THR A 217 -24.70 -9.24 4.30
C THR A 217 -24.02 -8.84 5.60
N LEU A 218 -22.70 -9.02 5.64
CA LEU A 218 -21.83 -8.55 6.71
C LEU A 218 -21.27 -7.19 6.31
N VAL A 219 -21.36 -6.21 7.19
CA VAL A 219 -20.89 -4.84 6.93
C VAL A 219 -19.98 -4.33 8.02
N LYS A 220 -19.10 -3.41 7.63
CA LYS A 220 -18.34 -2.54 8.52
C LYS A 220 -18.20 -1.19 7.82
N TYR A 221 -18.57 -0.13 8.53
CA TYR A 221 -18.39 1.23 8.03
C TYR A 221 -17.26 1.87 8.83
N ALA A 222 -16.10 1.97 8.20
CA ALA A 222 -14.91 2.56 8.80
C ALA A 222 -14.08 3.27 7.74
N ASP A 223 -13.39 4.34 8.12
CA ASP A 223 -12.39 5.01 7.29
C ASP A 223 -11.22 5.52 8.14
N LEU A 224 -10.03 5.58 7.53
CA LEU A 224 -8.83 6.10 8.15
C LEU A 224 -8.69 7.58 7.81
N ILE A 225 -8.67 8.41 8.83
CA ILE A 225 -8.50 9.86 8.68
C ILE A 225 -7.11 10.25 9.19
N CYS A 226 -6.43 11.09 8.41
CA CYS A 226 -5.23 11.79 8.82
C CYS A 226 -5.59 13.26 9.05
N ASP A 227 -5.53 13.70 10.30
CA ASP A 227 -5.92 15.07 10.69
C ASP A 227 -4.91 16.12 10.21
N LEU A 228 -3.64 15.73 10.03
CA LEU A 228 -2.56 16.62 9.60
C LEU A 228 -1.74 15.99 8.47
N PRO A 229 -2.25 15.94 7.22
CA PRO A 229 -1.48 15.40 6.09
C PRO A 229 -0.19 16.18 5.83
N SER A 230 -0.18 17.51 6.00
CA SER A 230 1.02 18.34 5.86
C SER A 230 2.10 18.09 6.93
N GLY A 231 1.78 17.36 8.00
CA GLY A 231 2.74 16.89 8.99
C GLY A 231 3.39 15.55 8.67
N GLN A 232 3.13 15.01 7.50
CA GLN A 232 3.61 13.70 7.06
C GLN A 232 4.56 13.84 5.88
N ALA A 233 5.55 12.96 5.74
CA ALA A 233 6.45 12.97 4.59
C ALA A 233 6.63 11.59 3.94
N LYS A 234 6.92 11.64 2.64
CA LYS A 234 7.20 10.46 1.82
C LYS A 234 8.44 10.71 0.96
N PHE A 235 9.36 9.77 0.99
CA PHE A 235 10.46 9.70 0.03
C PHE A 235 10.22 8.55 -0.93
N THR A 236 10.46 8.80 -2.21
CA THR A 236 10.48 7.77 -3.26
C THR A 236 11.82 7.80 -3.98
N ASN A 237 12.08 6.77 -4.78
CA ASN A 237 13.34 6.64 -5.53
C ASN A 237 14.59 6.55 -4.63
N ILE A 238 14.47 5.97 -3.45
CA ILE A 238 15.63 5.66 -2.61
C ILE A 238 16.46 4.60 -3.30
N LYS A 239 17.73 4.92 -3.56
CA LYS A 239 18.66 4.02 -4.22
C LYS A 239 18.97 2.82 -3.31
N SER A 240 18.77 1.62 -3.84
CA SER A 240 19.21 0.37 -3.23
C SER A 240 20.20 -0.31 -4.16
N THR A 241 21.39 -0.58 -3.66
CA THR A 241 22.46 -1.23 -4.45
C THR A 241 22.32 -2.75 -4.50
N VAL A 242 21.43 -3.32 -3.67
CA VAL A 242 21.25 -4.78 -3.58
C VAL A 242 20.06 -5.21 -4.43
N THR A 243 20.33 -5.84 -5.57
CA THR A 243 19.34 -6.50 -6.41
C THR A 243 18.87 -7.81 -5.75
N ASN A 244 17.62 -8.21 -6.05
CA ASN A 244 17.10 -9.49 -5.57
C ASN A 244 17.84 -10.65 -6.25
N PRO A 245 18.56 -11.52 -5.52
CA PRO A 245 19.34 -12.61 -6.14
C PRO A 245 18.47 -13.66 -6.84
N PHE A 246 17.17 -13.74 -6.53
CA PHE A 246 16.26 -14.74 -7.10
C PHE A 246 15.74 -14.38 -8.49
N THR A 247 15.87 -13.14 -8.95
CA THR A 247 15.49 -12.77 -10.33
C THR A 247 16.45 -13.28 -11.39
N THR A 248 17.71 -13.57 -11.01
CA THR A 248 18.76 -14.00 -11.94
C THR A 248 18.69 -15.51 -12.25
N ILE A 249 18.06 -16.32 -11.39
CA ILE A 249 18.01 -17.79 -11.54
C ILE A 249 16.94 -18.22 -12.56
N VAL A 250 15.89 -17.42 -12.77
CA VAL A 250 14.77 -17.79 -13.65
C VAL A 250 15.04 -17.45 -15.12
N GLU A 251 15.89 -16.46 -15.40
CA GLU A 251 16.26 -16.11 -16.78
C GLU A 251 17.18 -17.14 -17.44
N SER A 252 17.96 -17.91 -16.66
CA SER A 252 18.87 -18.93 -17.19
C SER A 252 18.19 -20.23 -17.60
N ASN A 253 16.96 -20.50 -17.13
CA ASN A 253 16.26 -21.75 -17.44
C ASN A 253 15.29 -21.64 -18.63
N ASN A 254 15.02 -20.45 -19.17
CA ASN A 254 14.13 -20.27 -20.32
C ASN A 254 14.85 -20.23 -21.69
N ASN A 255 16.19 -20.33 -21.73
CA ASN A 255 16.96 -20.30 -22.97
C ASN A 255 17.48 -21.67 -23.42
N SER A 256 17.00 -22.80 -22.86
CA SER A 256 17.48 -24.13 -23.24
C SER A 256 16.40 -25.09 -23.75
N GLU A 257 15.25 -24.57 -24.24
CA GLU A 257 14.34 -25.37 -25.09
C GLU A 257 13.87 -24.50 -26.26
N GLY A 258 14.64 -24.56 -27.34
CA GLY A 258 14.32 -24.09 -28.66
C GLY A 258 14.49 -25.25 -29.66
#